data_d109e546fe4b8eed28b010d930a47cd6
#
_entry.id   d109e546fe4b8eed28b010d930a47cd6
#
_cell.length_a   1.000
_cell.length_b   1.000
_cell.length_c   1.000
_cell.angle_alpha   90.00
_cell.angle_beta   90.00
_cell.angle_gamma   90.00
#
_symmetry.space_group_name_H-M   'P 1'
#
loop_
_entity.id
_entity.type
_entity.pdbx_description
1 polymer ?
#
loop_
_entity_poly.entity_id
_entity_poly.type
_entity_poly.pdbx_seq_one_letter_code
_entity_poly.pdbx_strand_id
1 'polypeptide(L)'
;MTDREYIRAFLRMSQEEKESLMVSEVERRRTFAADWPIENIVKANDCAKEGFYYTTVQDRVQCAFCGGIIRNWERGEVPSIQHRTFHNHCNIVNSK
;
A
#
# COMPACT_ATOMS: atom_id res chain seq x y z
N MET A 1 -0.08 -21.34 0.48
CA MET A 1 0.21 -20.41 1.58
C MET A 1 -1.05 -19.66 1.95
N THR A 2 -1.42 -19.65 3.21
CA THR A 2 -2.57 -18.86 3.68
C THR A 2 -2.20 -17.39 3.78
N ASP A 3 -3.21 -16.53 3.84
CA ASP A 3 -2.97 -15.09 3.99
C ASP A 3 -2.21 -14.78 5.28
N ARG A 4 -2.54 -15.49 6.36
CA ARG A 4 -1.84 -15.32 7.64
C ARG A 4 -0.35 -15.66 7.52
N GLU A 5 -0.03 -16.74 6.84
CA GLU A 5 1.36 -17.13 6.62
C GLU A 5 2.10 -16.11 5.74
N TYR A 6 1.42 -15.61 4.71
CA TYR A 6 1.98 -14.59 3.83
C TYR A 6 2.32 -13.32 4.62
N ILE A 7 1.36 -12.83 5.41
CA ILE A 7 1.57 -11.61 6.20
C ILE A 7 2.70 -11.80 7.21
N ARG A 8 2.75 -12.97 7.85
CA ARG A 8 3.81 -13.26 8.81
C ARG A 8 5.19 -13.24 8.15
N ALA A 9 5.29 -13.84 6.97
CA ALA A 9 6.53 -13.83 6.20
C ALA A 9 6.90 -12.42 5.75
N PHE A 10 5.91 -11.65 5.29
CA PHE A 10 6.11 -10.28 4.85
C PHE A 10 6.68 -9.41 5.99
N LEU A 11 6.13 -9.53 7.18
CA LEU A 11 6.59 -8.74 8.32
C LEU A 11 8.02 -9.07 8.77
N ARG A 12 8.53 -10.25 8.39
CA ARG A 12 9.90 -10.65 8.72
C ARG A 12 10.92 -10.24 7.66
N MET A 13 10.45 -9.76 6.52
CA MET A 13 11.36 -9.37 5.43
C MET A 13 12.13 -8.11 5.79
N SER A 14 13.35 -8.02 5.24
CA SER A 14 14.11 -6.77 5.28
C SER A 14 13.40 -5.73 4.43
N GLN A 15 13.77 -4.46 4.59
CA GLN A 15 13.19 -3.39 3.78
C GLN A 15 13.46 -3.61 2.30
N GLU A 16 14.66 -4.07 1.94
CA GLU A 16 15.00 -4.36 0.54
C GLU A 16 14.12 -5.46 -0.04
N GLU A 17 13.89 -6.52 0.73
CA GLU A 17 13.03 -7.61 0.29
C GLU A 17 11.59 -7.14 0.10
N LYS A 18 11.09 -6.32 1.01
CA LYS A 18 9.74 -5.75 0.90
C LYS A 18 9.61 -4.88 -0.34
N GLU A 19 10.58 -4.01 -0.58
CA GLU A 19 10.56 -3.13 -1.74
C GLU A 19 10.56 -3.93 -3.05
N SER A 20 11.37 -4.96 -3.11
CA SER A 20 11.47 -5.83 -4.29
C SER A 20 10.16 -6.56 -4.55
N LEU A 21 9.53 -7.10 -3.50
CA LEU A 21 8.28 -7.84 -3.63
C LEU A 21 7.12 -6.91 -3.97
N MET A 22 7.11 -5.72 -3.40
CA MET A 22 5.98 -4.81 -3.51
C MET A 22 5.90 -4.07 -4.84
N VAL A 23 6.86 -4.27 -5.77
CA VAL A 23 6.71 -3.77 -7.12
C VAL A 23 5.57 -4.49 -7.86
N SER A 24 5.16 -5.65 -7.38
CA SER A 24 4.04 -6.41 -7.95
C SER A 24 2.71 -5.96 -7.34
N GLU A 25 1.77 -5.55 -8.17
CA GLU A 25 0.44 -5.15 -7.71
C GLU A 25 -0.28 -6.30 -7.00
N VAL A 26 -0.13 -7.53 -7.50
CA VAL A 26 -0.74 -8.70 -6.87
C VAL A 26 -0.23 -8.88 -5.44
N GLU A 27 1.08 -8.74 -5.27
CA GLU A 27 1.68 -8.87 -3.95
C GLU A 27 1.30 -7.70 -3.03
N ARG A 28 1.22 -6.49 -3.56
CA ARG A 28 0.74 -5.35 -2.78
C ARG A 28 -0.68 -5.59 -2.26
N ARG A 29 -1.55 -6.10 -3.13
CA ARG A 29 -2.94 -6.38 -2.78
C ARG A 29 -3.05 -7.38 -1.63
N ARG A 30 -2.17 -8.38 -1.61
CA ARG A 30 -2.17 -9.41 -0.59
C ARG A 30 -1.88 -8.86 0.82
N THR A 31 -1.11 -7.77 0.92
CA THR A 31 -0.81 -7.19 2.24
C THR A 31 -2.07 -6.70 2.96
N PHE A 32 -3.11 -6.34 2.21
CA PHE A 32 -4.35 -5.86 2.80
C PHE A 32 -5.18 -6.96 3.45
N ALA A 33 -4.79 -8.22 3.28
CA ALA A 33 -5.41 -9.33 4.01
C ALA A 33 -5.09 -9.29 5.51
N ALA A 34 -4.19 -8.41 5.94
CA ALA A 34 -3.85 -8.21 7.36
C ALA A 34 -4.84 -7.26 8.03
N ASP A 35 -6.13 -7.53 7.86
CA ASP A 35 -7.21 -6.79 8.53
C ASP A 35 -7.23 -5.29 8.19
N TRP A 36 -7.20 -4.98 6.89
CA TRP A 36 -7.35 -3.60 6.43
C TRP A 36 -8.64 -3.00 7.03
N PRO A 37 -8.53 -1.96 7.86
CA PRO A 37 -9.64 -1.56 8.73
C PRO A 37 -10.69 -0.68 8.08
N ILE A 38 -10.41 -0.10 6.92
CA ILE A 38 -11.28 0.93 6.36
C ILE A 38 -11.66 0.66 4.90
N GLU A 39 -11.91 -0.61 4.58
CA GLU A 39 -12.30 -0.99 3.22
C GLU A 39 -13.55 -0.24 2.72
N ASN A 40 -14.44 0.11 3.64
CA ASN A 40 -15.66 0.85 3.31
C ASN A 40 -15.40 2.34 3.06
N ILE A 41 -14.21 2.82 3.36
CA ILE A 41 -13.83 4.23 3.14
C ILE A 41 -12.87 4.31 1.95
N VAL A 42 -11.82 3.48 1.96
CA VAL A 42 -10.82 3.41 0.88
C VAL A 42 -10.58 1.94 0.58
N LYS A 43 -10.78 1.55 -0.68
CA LYS A 43 -10.66 0.15 -1.07
C LYS A 43 -9.20 -0.27 -1.22
N ALA A 44 -8.90 -1.44 -0.70
CA ALA A 44 -7.56 -2.03 -0.79
C ALA A 44 -7.08 -2.14 -2.24
N ASN A 45 -7.96 -2.55 -3.15
CA ASN A 45 -7.61 -2.69 -4.56
C ASN A 45 -7.20 -1.36 -5.18
N ASP A 46 -7.85 -0.27 -4.80
CA ASP A 46 -7.51 1.06 -5.30
C ASP A 46 -6.15 1.51 -4.78
N CYS A 47 -5.84 1.22 -3.53
CA CYS A 47 -4.52 1.50 -2.97
C CYS A 47 -3.43 0.70 -3.67
N ALA A 48 -3.64 -0.60 -3.83
CA ALA A 48 -2.65 -1.48 -4.47
C ALA A 48 -2.39 -1.08 -5.92
N LYS A 49 -3.44 -0.69 -6.63
CA LYS A 49 -3.34 -0.25 -8.02
C LYS A 49 -2.51 1.02 -8.14
N GLU A 50 -2.55 1.89 -7.14
CA GLU A 50 -1.82 3.15 -7.13
C GLU A 50 -0.36 2.99 -6.69
N GLY A 51 0.06 1.80 -6.31
CA GLY A 51 1.42 1.54 -5.88
C GLY A 51 1.59 1.34 -4.39
N PHE A 52 0.49 1.41 -3.64
CA PHE A 52 0.54 1.28 -2.18
C PHE A 52 0.39 -0.16 -1.72
N TYR A 53 1.08 -0.48 -0.64
CA TYR A 53 0.85 -1.69 0.13
C TYR A 53 0.52 -1.32 1.56
N TYR A 54 -0.14 -2.24 2.27
CA TYR A 54 -0.54 -2.00 3.64
C TYR A 54 0.63 -2.29 4.59
N THR A 55 0.92 -1.31 5.45
CA THR A 55 2.02 -1.46 6.42
C THR A 55 1.64 -2.38 7.59
N THR A 56 0.38 -2.77 7.70
CA THR A 56 -0.23 -3.53 8.79
C THR A 56 -0.40 -2.74 10.08
N VAL A 57 -0.15 -1.44 10.04
CA VAL A 57 -0.30 -0.56 11.20
C VAL A 57 -1.42 0.44 10.91
N GLN A 58 -2.51 0.37 11.68
CA GLN A 58 -3.65 1.28 11.55
C GLN A 58 -4.16 1.34 10.11
N ASP A 59 -4.29 2.53 9.51
CA ASP A 59 -4.72 2.70 8.12
C ASP A 59 -3.56 3.16 7.21
N ARG A 60 -2.33 2.90 7.62
CA ARG A 60 -1.14 3.38 6.91
C ARG A 60 -0.81 2.52 5.71
N VAL A 61 -0.67 3.17 4.56
CA VAL A 61 -0.18 2.53 3.35
C VAL A 61 1.11 3.21 2.91
N GLN A 62 1.96 2.46 2.23
CA GLN A 62 3.26 2.96 1.80
C GLN A 62 3.45 2.66 0.32
N CYS A 63 3.96 3.63 -0.42
CA CYS A 63 4.24 3.43 -1.84
C CYS A 63 5.52 2.62 -2.03
N ALA A 64 5.44 1.57 -2.86
CA ALA A 64 6.56 0.70 -3.14
C ALA A 64 7.66 1.42 -3.95
N PHE A 65 7.34 2.53 -4.57
CA PHE A 65 8.23 3.21 -5.52
C PHE A 65 8.89 4.47 -4.95
N CYS A 66 8.20 5.19 -4.06
CA CYS A 66 8.77 6.41 -3.47
C CYS A 66 8.91 6.35 -1.96
N GLY A 67 8.37 5.29 -1.33
CA GLY A 67 8.42 5.14 0.12
C GLY A 67 7.47 6.05 0.89
N GLY A 68 6.67 6.86 0.20
CA GLY A 68 5.75 7.79 0.85
C GLY A 68 4.64 7.06 1.59
N ILE A 69 4.27 7.55 2.76
CA ILE A 69 3.23 6.97 3.60
C ILE A 69 2.03 7.89 3.63
N ILE A 70 0.83 7.31 3.43
CA ILE A 70 -0.44 8.00 3.58
C ILE A 70 -1.19 7.33 4.73
N ARG A 71 -1.79 8.14 5.58
CA ARG A 71 -2.54 7.67 6.76
C ARG A 71 -3.67 8.63 7.05
N ASN A 72 -4.52 8.25 8.00
CA ASN A 72 -5.66 9.07 8.45
C ASN A 72 -6.60 9.37 7.29
N TRP A 73 -6.98 8.30 6.58
CA TRP A 73 -7.88 8.41 5.45
C TRP A 73 -9.27 8.87 5.86
N GLU A 74 -9.83 9.78 5.10
CA GLU A 74 -11.17 10.29 5.31
C GLU A 74 -12.06 9.89 4.14
N ARG A 75 -13.36 9.82 4.41
CA ARG A 75 -14.34 9.47 3.39
C ARG A 75 -14.28 10.46 2.23
N GLY A 76 -14.24 9.93 1.03
CA GLY A 76 -14.13 10.73 -0.18
C GLY A 76 -12.72 10.92 -0.69
N GLU A 77 -11.71 10.54 0.08
CA GLU A 77 -10.32 10.62 -0.39
C GLU A 77 -10.01 9.49 -1.37
N VAL A 78 -9.24 9.80 -2.39
CA VAL A 78 -8.90 8.89 -3.48
C VAL A 78 -7.38 8.65 -3.46
N PRO A 79 -6.94 7.38 -3.47
CA PRO A 79 -5.49 7.08 -3.39
C PRO A 79 -4.63 7.82 -4.41
N SER A 80 -5.07 7.90 -5.67
CA SER A 80 -4.28 8.58 -6.70
C SER A 80 -4.13 10.07 -6.43
N ILE A 81 -5.18 10.69 -5.90
CA ILE A 81 -5.16 12.12 -5.60
C ILE A 81 -4.28 12.40 -4.39
N GLN A 82 -4.43 11.59 -3.34
CA GLN A 82 -3.61 11.74 -2.13
C GLN A 82 -2.14 11.49 -2.44
N HIS A 83 -1.84 10.48 -3.26
CA HIS A 83 -0.47 10.17 -3.65
C HIS A 83 0.17 11.37 -4.36
N ARG A 84 -0.53 11.93 -5.34
CA ARG A 84 -0.04 13.08 -6.10
C ARG A 84 0.10 14.33 -5.21
N THR A 85 -0.83 14.52 -4.28
CA THR A 85 -0.83 15.68 -3.40
C THR A 85 0.35 15.69 -2.44
N PHE A 86 0.64 14.54 -1.81
CA PHE A 86 1.65 14.45 -0.76
C PHE A 86 3.00 13.92 -1.24
N HIS A 87 3.04 13.24 -2.38
CA HIS A 87 4.26 12.59 -2.87
C HIS A 87 4.39 12.77 -4.38
N ASN A 88 4.40 14.03 -4.82
CA ASN A 88 4.37 14.35 -6.24
C ASN A 88 5.68 14.03 -6.98
N HIS A 89 6.72 13.62 -6.25
CA HIS A 89 7.99 13.20 -6.86
C HIS A 89 8.03 11.73 -7.21
N CYS A 90 6.98 10.97 -6.87
CA CYS A 90 6.94 9.54 -7.10
C CYS A 90 6.90 9.23 -8.59
N ASN A 91 7.76 8.30 -9.04
CA ASN A 91 7.84 7.92 -10.45
C ASN A 91 6.53 7.37 -10.99
N ILE A 92 5.78 6.63 -10.17
CA ILE A 92 4.52 6.06 -10.63
C ILE A 92 3.45 7.16 -10.83
N VAL A 93 3.52 8.22 -10.03
CA VAL A 93 2.62 9.37 -10.20
C VAL A 93 2.97 10.13 -11.48
N ASN A 94 4.25 10.36 -11.69
CA ASN A 94 4.71 11.15 -12.82
C ASN A 94 4.60 10.43 -14.16
N SER A 95 4.45 9.10 -14.13
CA SER A 95 4.33 8.31 -15.36
C SER A 95 2.88 8.23 -15.87
N LYS A 96 1.94 8.81 -15.16
CA LYS A 96 0.52 8.76 -15.54
C LYS A 96 0.09 10.00 -16.34
#